data_249d43f9f6e018303e9098dda1a7ad2f
#
_entry.id   249d43f9f6e018303e9098dda1a7ad2f
#
_cell.length_a   1.000
_cell.length_b   1.000
_cell.length_c   1.000
_cell.angle_alpha   90.00
_cell.angle_beta   90.00
_cell.angle_gamma   90.00
#
_symmetry.space_group_name_H-M   'P 1'
#
loop_
_entity.id
_entity.type
_entity.pdbx_description
1 polymer ?
#
loop_
_entity_poly.entity_id
_entity_poly.type
_entity_poly.pdbx_seq_one_letter_code
_entity_poly.pdbx_strand_id
1 'polypeptide(L)'
;MRFRVVVTGIAIMGLIAAPVLARTHQKSAPSGNGPHPVILTAQPGTNLDQEARQLSAGDLADAAKHDDQPVVLVASAPLSTDRGDMALFVQLQSARLCGSAGCSTSVYLRHKGGWKLVLDSVSGAISVLPSRHNGMHDLLIDKNDRWTWNGTAYQDGAPVTAPAPQKADKDSKDKGDETPKKKLLRG
;
A
#
# COMPACT_ATOMS: atom_id res chain seq x y z
N MET A 1 57.36 -39.70 -42.41
CA MET A 1 57.67 -39.19 -41.09
C MET A 1 56.35 -38.89 -40.38
N ARG A 2 56.02 -39.69 -39.37
CA ARG A 2 54.80 -39.57 -38.62
C ARG A 2 55.09 -38.91 -37.27
N PHE A 3 54.66 -37.64 -37.07
CA PHE A 3 54.73 -36.94 -35.80
C PHE A 3 53.53 -37.31 -34.92
N ARG A 4 53.81 -37.95 -33.81
CA ARG A 4 52.80 -38.17 -32.74
C ARG A 4 52.90 -37.01 -31.76
N VAL A 5 51.82 -36.22 -31.69
CA VAL A 5 51.65 -35.19 -30.65
C VAL A 5 50.95 -35.83 -29.48
N VAL A 6 51.65 -35.89 -28.33
CA VAL A 6 51.09 -36.30 -27.04
C VAL A 6 50.49 -35.06 -26.39
N VAL A 7 49.18 -35.04 -26.23
CA VAL A 7 48.49 -33.99 -25.50
C VAL A 7 48.30 -34.44 -24.04
N THR A 8 49.06 -33.83 -23.12
CA THR A 8 48.95 -34.05 -21.71
C THR A 8 47.78 -33.20 -21.19
N GLY A 9 46.66 -33.82 -20.78
CA GLY A 9 45.51 -33.15 -20.20
C GLY A 9 45.78 -32.76 -18.74
N ILE A 10 45.70 -31.47 -18.43
CA ILE A 10 45.69 -30.94 -17.08
C ILE A 10 44.22 -30.80 -16.67
N ALA A 11 43.77 -31.62 -15.72
CA ALA A 11 42.45 -31.49 -15.11
C ALA A 11 42.50 -30.38 -14.07
N ILE A 12 41.86 -29.23 -14.39
CA ILE A 12 41.64 -28.15 -13.42
C ILE A 12 40.31 -28.42 -12.74
N MET A 13 40.40 -28.82 -11.45
CA MET A 13 39.27 -29.04 -10.58
C MET A 13 38.79 -27.67 -10.08
N GLY A 14 37.81 -27.05 -10.80
CA GLY A 14 37.21 -25.79 -10.41
C GLY A 14 36.19 -25.98 -9.26
N LEU A 15 36.51 -25.42 -8.08
CA LEU A 15 35.54 -25.28 -6.99
C LEU A 15 34.43 -24.30 -7.46
N ILE A 16 33.23 -24.80 -7.71
CA ILE A 16 32.06 -23.97 -7.95
C ILE A 16 31.51 -23.57 -6.58
N ALA A 17 31.86 -22.36 -6.12
CA ALA A 17 31.20 -21.73 -5.00
C ALA A 17 29.80 -21.28 -5.45
N ALA A 18 28.75 -21.97 -5.01
CA ALA A 18 27.37 -21.55 -5.25
C ALA A 18 27.05 -20.28 -4.46
N PRO A 19 26.52 -19.21 -5.07
CA PRO A 19 26.05 -18.06 -4.32
C PRO A 19 24.86 -18.47 -3.46
N VAL A 20 24.98 -18.33 -2.15
CA VAL A 20 23.86 -18.45 -1.21
C VAL A 20 22.96 -17.24 -1.46
N LEU A 21 21.87 -17.44 -2.18
CA LEU A 21 20.80 -16.46 -2.29
C LEU A 21 20.17 -16.30 -0.90
N ALA A 22 20.57 -15.26 -0.20
CA ALA A 22 19.91 -14.84 1.04
C ALA A 22 18.47 -14.44 0.67
N ARG A 23 17.52 -15.35 0.92
CA ARG A 23 16.10 -15.05 0.90
C ARG A 23 15.85 -14.06 2.03
N THR A 24 15.77 -12.78 1.71
CA THR A 24 15.23 -11.79 2.63
C THR A 24 13.76 -12.12 2.83
N HIS A 25 13.45 -12.73 3.98
CA HIS A 25 12.07 -12.87 4.44
C HIS A 25 11.54 -11.45 4.65
N GLN A 26 10.77 -10.98 3.69
CA GLN A 26 9.98 -9.77 3.86
C GLN A 26 8.99 -10.04 4.98
N LYS A 27 9.30 -9.49 6.15
CA LYS A 27 8.49 -9.63 7.37
C LYS A 27 7.13 -9.03 7.05
N SER A 28 6.10 -9.87 6.96
CA SER A 28 4.72 -9.44 6.81
C SER A 28 4.43 -8.39 7.88
N ALA A 29 3.95 -7.21 7.47
CA ALA A 29 3.59 -6.16 8.39
C ALA A 29 2.55 -6.70 9.39
N PRO A 30 2.60 -6.27 10.67
CA PRO A 30 1.64 -6.72 11.66
C PRO A 30 0.23 -6.38 11.20
N SER A 31 -0.66 -7.37 11.24
CA SER A 31 -2.09 -7.23 10.97
C SER A 31 -2.72 -6.39 12.10
N GLY A 32 -2.51 -5.09 12.06
CA GLY A 32 -3.16 -4.13 12.94
C GLY A 32 -4.56 -3.81 12.43
N ASN A 33 -5.51 -3.61 13.34
CA ASN A 33 -6.89 -3.21 13.01
C ASN A 33 -7.01 -1.75 12.49
N GLY A 34 -5.90 -1.14 12.06
CA GLY A 34 -5.84 0.24 11.58
C GLY A 34 -5.69 0.37 10.07
N PRO A 35 -5.70 1.60 9.54
CA PRO A 35 -5.36 1.88 8.16
C PRO A 35 -3.94 1.41 7.82
N HIS A 36 -3.77 0.77 6.68
CA HIS A 36 -2.47 0.32 6.18
C HIS A 36 -2.01 1.27 5.07
N PRO A 37 -0.95 2.06 5.27
CA PRO A 37 -0.48 3.00 4.27
C PRO A 37 0.08 2.26 3.04
N VAL A 38 -0.25 2.78 1.86
CA VAL A 38 0.32 2.34 0.58
C VAL A 38 1.60 3.12 0.33
N ILE A 39 2.74 2.43 0.35
CA ILE A 39 4.04 3.06 0.15
C ILE A 39 4.45 2.89 -1.31
N LEU A 40 4.36 3.96 -2.06
CA LEU A 40 4.79 4.03 -3.46
C LEU A 40 6.32 4.17 -3.53
N THR A 41 6.97 3.33 -4.33
CA THR A 41 8.42 3.34 -4.52
C THR A 41 8.79 3.14 -5.98
N ALA A 42 9.92 3.70 -6.42
CA ALA A 42 10.49 3.38 -7.72
C ALA A 42 11.09 1.97 -7.67
N GLN A 43 10.68 1.11 -8.60
CA GLN A 43 11.12 -0.28 -8.69
C GLN A 43 11.55 -0.63 -10.13
N PRO A 44 12.52 0.10 -10.69
CA PRO A 44 12.86 -0.03 -12.10
C PRO A 44 13.25 -1.47 -12.47
N GLY A 45 12.70 -1.96 -13.59
CA GLY A 45 12.99 -3.27 -14.14
C GLY A 45 12.25 -4.44 -13.46
N THR A 46 11.46 -4.20 -12.41
CA THR A 46 10.59 -5.23 -11.85
C THR A 46 9.35 -5.47 -12.74
N ASN A 47 8.67 -6.60 -12.54
CA ASN A 47 7.42 -6.88 -13.25
C ASN A 47 6.36 -5.81 -12.96
N LEU A 48 6.28 -5.29 -11.71
CA LEU A 48 5.35 -4.22 -11.35
C LEU A 48 5.65 -2.92 -12.10
N ASP A 49 6.92 -2.54 -12.22
CA ASP A 49 7.33 -1.36 -13.00
C ASP A 49 6.99 -1.53 -14.49
N GLN A 50 7.24 -2.71 -15.05
CA GLN A 50 6.93 -3.00 -16.46
C GLN A 50 5.42 -2.93 -16.73
N GLU A 51 4.59 -3.54 -15.86
CA GLU A 51 3.13 -3.49 -15.96
C GLU A 51 2.61 -2.05 -15.79
N ALA A 52 3.13 -1.30 -14.82
CA ALA A 52 2.78 0.09 -14.61
C ALA A 52 3.09 0.96 -15.83
N ARG A 53 4.28 0.80 -16.42
CA ARG A 53 4.67 1.52 -17.66
C ARG A 53 3.79 1.15 -18.84
N GLN A 54 3.38 -0.11 -18.97
CA GLN A 54 2.47 -0.54 -20.02
C GLN A 54 1.08 0.08 -19.82
N LEU A 55 0.55 0.11 -18.60
CA LEU A 55 -0.73 0.70 -18.28
C LEU A 55 -0.74 2.23 -18.46
N SER A 56 0.38 2.88 -18.22
CA SER A 56 0.56 4.33 -18.36
C SER A 56 1.26 4.73 -19.67
N ALA A 57 1.28 3.85 -20.68
CA ALA A 57 2.05 4.09 -21.90
C ALA A 57 1.61 5.36 -22.65
N GLY A 58 0.32 5.70 -22.60
CA GLY A 58 -0.22 6.92 -23.19
C GLY A 58 0.35 8.18 -22.53
N ASP A 59 0.30 8.24 -21.21
CA ASP A 59 0.78 9.37 -20.41
C ASP A 59 2.30 9.53 -20.53
N LEU A 60 3.04 8.42 -20.52
CA LEU A 60 4.48 8.42 -20.71
C LEU A 60 4.87 8.90 -22.12
N ALA A 61 4.12 8.48 -23.15
CA ALA A 61 4.36 8.93 -24.53
C ALA A 61 4.01 10.42 -24.71
N ASP A 62 2.97 10.90 -24.02
CA ASP A 62 2.64 12.32 -24.02
C ASP A 62 3.69 13.16 -23.29
N ALA A 63 4.13 12.73 -22.12
CA ALA A 63 5.21 13.37 -21.39
C ALA A 63 6.49 13.48 -22.26
N ALA A 64 6.86 12.41 -22.93
CA ALA A 64 8.04 12.38 -23.81
C ALA A 64 8.00 13.40 -24.96
N LYS A 65 6.82 13.75 -25.51
CA LYS A 65 6.67 14.82 -26.50
C LYS A 65 7.06 16.21 -25.98
N HIS A 66 7.14 16.34 -24.67
CA HIS A 66 7.47 17.57 -23.98
C HIS A 66 8.81 17.48 -23.24
N ASP A 67 9.68 16.57 -23.64
CA ASP A 67 10.98 16.30 -23.03
C ASP A 67 10.90 15.98 -21.52
N ASP A 68 9.74 15.47 -21.06
CA ASP A 68 9.51 15.07 -19.68
C ASP A 68 9.68 13.54 -19.54
N GLN A 69 10.38 13.12 -18.48
CA GLN A 69 10.63 11.72 -18.16
C GLN A 69 10.15 11.39 -16.74
N PRO A 70 8.86 11.12 -16.55
CA PRO A 70 8.32 10.86 -15.22
C PRO A 70 8.96 9.65 -14.55
N VAL A 71 9.21 9.78 -13.25
CA VAL A 71 9.54 8.62 -12.41
C VAL A 71 8.26 7.83 -12.17
N VAL A 72 8.31 6.53 -12.47
CA VAL A 72 7.18 5.61 -12.20
C VAL A 72 7.33 5.07 -10.79
N LEU A 73 6.39 5.39 -9.93
CA LEU A 73 6.28 4.84 -8.58
C LEU A 73 5.17 3.80 -8.54
N VAL A 74 5.43 2.68 -7.88
CA VAL A 74 4.49 1.57 -7.79
C VAL A 74 4.38 1.03 -6.37
N ALA A 75 3.21 0.50 -6.05
CA ALA A 75 2.95 -0.35 -4.89
C ALA A 75 1.93 -1.41 -5.26
N SER A 76 1.89 -2.51 -4.51
CA SER A 76 0.84 -3.51 -4.63
C SER A 76 0.26 -3.85 -3.26
N ALA A 77 -1.06 -4.06 -3.22
CA ALA A 77 -1.76 -4.50 -2.02
C ALA A 77 -2.99 -5.36 -2.38
N PRO A 78 -3.37 -6.33 -1.56
CA PRO A 78 -4.64 -7.02 -1.70
C PRO A 78 -5.77 -6.07 -1.29
N LEU A 79 -6.74 -5.84 -2.18
CA LEU A 79 -7.93 -5.05 -1.89
C LEU A 79 -9.19 -5.91 -1.77
N SER A 80 -9.17 -7.15 -2.25
CA SER A 80 -10.30 -8.07 -2.13
C SER A 80 -10.02 -9.19 -1.14
N THR A 81 -11.09 -9.89 -0.74
CA THR A 81 -10.99 -11.13 0.03
C THR A 81 -10.63 -12.34 -0.83
N ASP A 82 -10.76 -12.20 -2.15
CA ASP A 82 -10.49 -13.26 -3.10
C ASP A 82 -8.99 -13.39 -3.35
N ARG A 83 -8.50 -14.62 -3.27
CA ARG A 83 -7.09 -14.90 -3.54
C ARG A 83 -6.78 -14.65 -5.02
N GLY A 84 -5.89 -13.72 -5.29
CA GLY A 84 -5.45 -13.37 -6.65
C GLY A 84 -5.89 -12.00 -7.14
N ASP A 85 -6.82 -11.33 -6.46
CA ASP A 85 -7.20 -9.96 -6.79
C ASP A 85 -6.23 -8.98 -6.12
N MET A 86 -5.09 -8.77 -6.76
CA MET A 86 -4.09 -7.79 -6.34
C MET A 86 -4.35 -6.45 -7.00
N ALA A 87 -4.22 -5.38 -6.24
CA ALA A 87 -4.21 -4.03 -6.77
C ALA A 87 -2.77 -3.58 -7.07
N LEU A 88 -2.62 -2.82 -8.14
CA LEU A 88 -1.43 -2.07 -8.51
C LEU A 88 -1.75 -0.59 -8.42
N PHE A 89 -1.02 0.12 -7.57
CA PHE A 89 -1.04 1.56 -7.44
C PHE A 89 0.08 2.12 -8.31
N VAL A 90 -0.24 3.06 -9.18
CA VAL A 90 0.71 3.67 -10.12
C VAL A 90 0.65 5.18 -9.99
N GLN A 91 1.80 5.81 -9.78
CA GLN A 91 1.96 7.25 -9.78
C GLN A 91 3.08 7.63 -10.75
N LEU A 92 2.79 8.57 -11.66
CA LEU A 92 3.79 9.18 -12.52
C LEU A 92 4.23 10.51 -11.89
N GLN A 93 5.51 10.61 -11.56
CA GLN A 93 6.04 11.76 -10.83
C GLN A 93 6.97 12.59 -11.72
N SER A 94 6.53 13.80 -12.04
CA SER A 94 7.34 14.83 -12.70
C SER A 94 6.80 16.21 -12.37
N ALA A 95 7.60 17.26 -12.63
CA ALA A 95 7.16 18.63 -12.41
C ALA A 95 5.95 19.03 -13.29
N ARG A 96 5.76 18.37 -14.42
CA ARG A 96 4.66 18.62 -15.35
C ARG A 96 3.37 17.92 -14.95
N LEU A 97 3.47 16.69 -14.44
CA LEU A 97 2.31 15.84 -14.09
C LEU A 97 1.81 16.09 -12.67
N CYS A 98 2.64 16.69 -11.82
CA CYS A 98 2.30 16.94 -10.42
C CYS A 98 1.84 18.39 -10.22
N GLY A 99 0.65 18.58 -9.69
CA GLY A 99 0.11 19.89 -9.35
C GLY A 99 0.39 20.29 -7.90
N SER A 100 -0.26 21.38 -7.44
CA SER A 100 -0.17 21.85 -6.05
C SER A 100 -0.72 20.85 -5.01
N ALA A 101 -1.62 19.97 -5.43
CA ALA A 101 -2.15 18.88 -4.60
C ALA A 101 -1.26 17.63 -4.61
N GLY A 102 -0.10 17.68 -5.28
CA GLY A 102 0.79 16.53 -5.46
C GLY A 102 0.59 15.82 -6.79
N CYS A 103 1.14 14.62 -6.89
CA CYS A 103 1.03 13.77 -8.07
C CYS A 103 -0.18 12.84 -7.93
N SER A 104 -0.85 12.60 -9.05
CA SER A 104 -2.01 11.71 -9.08
C SER A 104 -1.60 10.25 -9.09
N THR A 105 -2.34 9.43 -8.35
CA THR A 105 -2.19 7.98 -8.30
C THR A 105 -3.42 7.33 -8.92
N SER A 106 -3.20 6.38 -9.83
CA SER A 106 -4.24 5.51 -10.38
C SER A 106 -4.14 4.11 -9.77
N VAL A 107 -5.28 3.46 -9.57
CA VAL A 107 -5.36 2.12 -8.98
C VAL A 107 -5.96 1.16 -9.99
N TYR A 108 -5.24 0.08 -10.25
CA TYR A 108 -5.67 -1.00 -11.13
C TYR A 108 -5.88 -2.26 -10.31
N LEU A 109 -6.95 -2.98 -10.59
CA LEU A 109 -7.25 -4.27 -9.99
C LEU A 109 -6.97 -5.39 -10.98
N ARG A 110 -6.22 -6.41 -10.55
CA ARG A 110 -5.98 -7.60 -11.34
C ARG A 110 -7.16 -8.55 -11.19
N HIS A 111 -7.83 -8.82 -12.31
CA HIS A 111 -8.95 -9.75 -12.34
C HIS A 111 -8.86 -10.63 -13.59
N LYS A 112 -8.99 -11.95 -13.43
CA LYS A 112 -8.98 -12.93 -14.54
C LYS A 112 -7.79 -12.76 -15.52
N GLY A 113 -6.62 -12.40 -14.97
CA GLY A 113 -5.38 -12.27 -15.75
C GLY A 113 -5.15 -10.94 -16.46
N GLY A 114 -6.08 -9.97 -16.34
CA GLY A 114 -5.94 -8.60 -16.87
C GLY A 114 -5.92 -7.55 -15.77
N TRP A 115 -5.56 -6.32 -16.13
CA TRP A 115 -5.66 -5.14 -15.27
C TRP A 115 -6.87 -4.29 -15.66
N LYS A 116 -7.60 -3.84 -14.67
CA LYS A 116 -8.72 -2.92 -14.85
C LYS A 116 -8.48 -1.68 -13.99
N LEU A 117 -8.58 -0.50 -14.58
CA LEU A 117 -8.58 0.77 -13.84
C LEU A 117 -9.84 0.82 -12.96
N VAL A 118 -9.64 1.01 -11.67
CA VAL A 118 -10.72 1.00 -10.66
C VAL A 118 -10.79 2.29 -9.84
N LEU A 119 -9.74 3.09 -9.87
CA LEU A 119 -9.70 4.44 -9.32
C LEU A 119 -8.71 5.26 -10.15
N ASP A 120 -9.17 6.36 -10.69
CA ASP A 120 -8.38 7.21 -11.56
C ASP A 120 -8.01 8.51 -10.86
N SER A 121 -6.71 8.85 -10.97
CA SER A 121 -6.19 10.20 -10.72
C SER A 121 -6.53 10.83 -9.36
N VAL A 122 -6.35 10.08 -8.26
CA VAL A 122 -6.47 10.66 -6.92
C VAL A 122 -5.13 11.19 -6.44
N SER A 123 -5.14 12.38 -5.84
CA SER A 123 -3.96 12.99 -5.24
C SER A 123 -4.00 12.88 -3.73
N GLY A 124 -2.86 12.59 -3.11
CA GLY A 124 -2.72 12.43 -1.67
C GLY A 124 -2.16 11.07 -1.23
N ALA A 125 -1.94 10.93 0.07
CA ALA A 125 -1.46 9.68 0.66
C ALA A 125 -2.59 8.66 0.73
N ILE A 126 -2.36 7.46 0.21
CA ILE A 126 -3.37 6.39 0.17
C ILE A 126 -3.14 5.41 1.31
N SER A 127 -4.22 5.01 1.98
CA SER A 127 -4.22 3.90 2.94
C SER A 127 -5.37 2.93 2.64
N VAL A 128 -5.13 1.65 2.82
CA VAL A 128 -6.15 0.60 2.76
C VAL A 128 -6.81 0.50 4.14
N LEU A 129 -8.11 0.67 4.20
CA LEU A 129 -8.89 0.58 5.43
C LEU A 129 -9.27 -0.87 5.75
N PRO A 130 -9.46 -1.23 7.03
CA PRO A 130 -10.03 -2.52 7.41
C PRO A 130 -11.51 -2.66 7.05
N SER A 131 -12.24 -1.55 6.91
CA SER A 131 -13.64 -1.53 6.45
C SER A 131 -13.75 -1.98 4.99
N ARG A 132 -14.94 -2.51 4.64
CA ARG A 132 -15.18 -3.08 3.31
C ARG A 132 -16.56 -2.75 2.80
N HIS A 133 -16.64 -2.56 1.47
CA HIS A 133 -17.90 -2.47 0.74
C HIS A 133 -17.86 -3.45 -0.44
N ASN A 134 -18.91 -4.24 -0.60
CA ASN A 134 -19.04 -5.23 -1.68
C ASN A 134 -17.82 -6.15 -1.84
N GLY A 135 -17.23 -6.60 -0.70
CA GLY A 135 -16.09 -7.52 -0.68
C GLY A 135 -14.71 -6.89 -0.88
N MET A 136 -14.64 -5.58 -1.13
CA MET A 136 -13.39 -4.84 -1.32
C MET A 136 -13.10 -3.95 -0.12
N HIS A 137 -11.84 -3.83 0.26
CA HIS A 137 -11.38 -2.87 1.25
C HIS A 137 -11.62 -1.44 0.77
N ASP A 138 -12.07 -0.57 1.68
CA ASP A 138 -12.15 0.86 1.42
C ASP A 138 -10.76 1.47 1.31
N LEU A 139 -10.64 2.55 0.58
CA LEU A 139 -9.45 3.38 0.54
C LEU A 139 -9.68 4.68 1.29
N LEU A 140 -8.63 5.16 1.94
CA LEU A 140 -8.57 6.49 2.53
C LEU A 140 -7.51 7.29 1.80
N ILE A 141 -7.91 8.43 1.26
CA ILE A 141 -7.00 9.39 0.65
C ILE A 141 -6.78 10.50 1.67
N ASP A 142 -5.53 10.78 1.98
CA ASP A 142 -5.12 11.67 3.05
C ASP A 142 -5.74 11.28 4.41
N LYS A 143 -6.49 12.19 5.07
CA LYS A 143 -7.02 11.98 6.42
C LYS A 143 -8.50 11.65 6.45
N ASN A 144 -9.27 12.12 5.49
CA ASN A 144 -10.73 12.17 5.61
C ASN A 144 -11.48 11.68 4.37
N ASP A 145 -10.82 11.59 3.23
CA ASP A 145 -11.47 11.27 1.97
C ASP A 145 -11.55 9.74 1.81
N ARG A 146 -12.73 9.20 2.06
CA ARG A 146 -12.99 7.76 1.96
C ARG A 146 -13.52 7.41 0.59
N TRP A 147 -12.96 6.38 -0.01
CA TRP A 147 -13.42 5.79 -1.27
C TRP A 147 -13.91 4.37 -1.03
N THR A 148 -15.11 4.08 -1.51
CA THR A 148 -15.80 2.80 -1.33
C THR A 148 -16.02 2.09 -2.67
N TRP A 149 -16.01 0.76 -2.64
CA TRP A 149 -16.23 -0.05 -3.82
C TRP A 149 -17.73 -0.15 -4.16
N ASN A 150 -18.13 0.19 -5.39
CA ASN A 150 -19.53 0.10 -5.84
C ASN A 150 -19.85 -1.21 -6.59
N GLY A 151 -18.90 -2.14 -6.70
CA GLY A 151 -19.01 -3.37 -7.48
C GLY A 151 -18.23 -3.32 -8.80
N THR A 152 -17.82 -2.13 -9.27
CA THR A 152 -17.14 -1.95 -10.56
C THR A 152 -15.89 -1.07 -10.44
N ALA A 153 -15.93 -0.03 -9.61
CA ALA A 153 -14.86 0.93 -9.38
C ALA A 153 -14.99 1.53 -7.96
N TYR A 154 -13.97 2.23 -7.52
CA TYR A 154 -14.06 3.06 -6.33
C TYR A 154 -14.81 4.35 -6.64
N GLN A 155 -15.61 4.78 -5.70
CA GLN A 155 -16.35 6.04 -5.75
C GLN A 155 -16.20 6.76 -4.42
N ASP A 156 -16.37 8.06 -4.43
CA ASP A 156 -16.39 8.90 -3.24
C ASP A 156 -17.40 8.38 -2.21
N GLY A 157 -16.96 8.23 -1.00
CA GLY A 157 -17.74 7.70 0.14
C GLY A 157 -17.97 8.78 1.20
N ALA A 158 -18.75 8.45 2.23
CA ALA A 158 -18.90 9.36 3.35
C ALA A 158 -17.55 9.60 4.05
N PRO A 159 -17.22 10.84 4.42
CA PRO A 159 -15.97 11.16 5.12
C PRO A 159 -15.78 10.32 6.38
N VAL A 160 -14.55 9.97 6.69
CA VAL A 160 -14.21 9.33 7.96
C VAL A 160 -14.29 10.38 9.05
N THR A 161 -15.43 10.45 9.74
CA THR A 161 -15.52 11.24 10.97
C THR A 161 -14.61 10.59 12.01
N ALA A 162 -13.64 11.35 12.52
CA ALA A 162 -12.86 10.91 13.67
C ALA A 162 -13.86 10.55 14.80
N PRO A 163 -13.66 9.43 15.53
CA PRO A 163 -14.50 9.13 16.69
C PRO A 163 -14.46 10.35 17.61
N ALA A 164 -15.66 10.84 17.97
CA ALA A 164 -15.78 11.94 18.91
C ALA A 164 -14.95 11.58 20.15
N PRO A 165 -14.18 12.53 20.74
CA PRO A 165 -13.41 12.25 21.93
C PRO A 165 -14.39 11.72 22.98
N GLN A 166 -14.20 10.47 23.38
CA GLN A 166 -14.95 9.87 24.46
C GLN A 166 -14.71 10.76 25.67
N LYS A 167 -15.77 11.47 26.11
CA LYS A 167 -15.74 12.13 27.42
C LYS A 167 -15.39 11.05 28.43
N ALA A 168 -14.20 11.17 29.02
CA ALA A 168 -13.85 10.36 30.15
C ALA A 168 -14.93 10.57 31.19
N ASP A 169 -15.70 9.55 31.51
CA ASP A 169 -16.62 9.52 32.64
C ASP A 169 -15.82 9.79 33.91
N LYS A 170 -15.81 11.05 34.30
CA LYS A 170 -15.43 11.48 35.65
C LYS A 170 -16.67 11.38 36.52
N ASP A 171 -17.13 10.19 36.73
CA ASP A 171 -18.14 9.97 37.77
C ASP A 171 -17.86 8.65 38.50
N SER A 172 -16.92 8.71 39.43
CA SER A 172 -16.75 7.69 40.46
C SER A 172 -15.76 8.21 41.49
N LYS A 173 -16.23 9.05 42.40
CA LYS A 173 -15.81 9.08 43.77
C LYS A 173 -16.26 10.38 44.43
N ASP A 174 -17.47 10.40 44.88
CA ASP A 174 -17.80 11.08 46.11
C ASP A 174 -18.86 10.24 46.85
N LYS A 175 -18.43 9.23 47.56
CA LYS A 175 -19.17 8.67 48.70
C LYS A 175 -18.57 9.29 49.95
N GLY A 176 -19.12 10.44 50.29
CA GLY A 176 -18.88 11.10 51.57
C GLY A 176 -19.12 10.16 52.74
N ASP A 177 -18.15 10.14 53.56
CA ASP A 177 -18.12 9.60 54.93
C ASP A 177 -19.20 10.28 55.77
N GLU A 178 -20.34 9.62 55.92
CA GLU A 178 -21.41 10.05 56.84
C GLU A 178 -21.21 9.34 58.18
N THR A 179 -20.45 9.98 59.08
CA THR A 179 -20.32 9.59 60.49
C THR A 179 -21.65 9.84 61.25
N PRO A 180 -22.24 8.87 61.93
CA PRO A 180 -23.46 9.09 62.66
C PRO A 180 -23.18 9.86 64.01
N LYS A 181 -23.71 11.06 64.12
CA LYS A 181 -23.72 11.82 65.35
C LYS A 181 -24.58 11.15 66.44
N LYS A 182 -23.92 10.67 67.46
CA LYS A 182 -24.48 10.13 68.70
C LYS A 182 -25.27 11.21 69.45
N LYS A 183 -26.59 11.05 69.47
CA LYS A 183 -27.49 11.92 70.20
C LYS A 183 -27.38 11.59 71.68
N LEU A 184 -26.78 12.49 72.46
CA LEU A 184 -26.73 12.43 73.94
C LEU A 184 -28.05 12.98 74.48
N LEU A 185 -28.86 12.11 75.11
CA LEU A 185 -30.02 12.52 75.91
C LEU A 185 -29.53 12.85 77.28
N ARG A 186 -29.87 14.05 77.76
CA ARG A 186 -29.85 14.46 79.16
C ARG A 186 -31.24 14.83 79.61
N GLY A 187 -31.60 14.37 80.72
CA GLY A 187 -32.55 14.94 81.59
C GLY A 187 -33.50 14.05 82.26
#